data_91700269ad0eea7a387ba4b49aa83390
#
_entry.id   91700269ad0eea7a387ba4b49aa83390
#
_cell.length_a   1.000
_cell.length_b   1.000
_cell.length_c   1.000
_cell.angle_alpha   90.00
_cell.angle_beta   90.00
_cell.angle_gamma   90.00
#
_symmetry.space_group_name_H-M   'P 1'
#
loop_
_entity.id
_entity.type
_entity.pdbx_description
1 polymer ?
#
loop_
_entity_poly.entity_id
_entity_poly.type
_entity_poly.pdbx_seq_one_letter_code
_entity_poly.pdbx_strand_id
1 'polypeptide(L)'
;WIPLEQVRADCGVSRDGSNAKNILIAARSYGVAAKGYRYEPEGLKENGKFPCIIHWNFNHFVVLDGFKGSKAYLNDPAKVSYSVPMEIFDKSFTGICLMFEPAESFEPGGAPKSILTFAKKRLKEAKTAMVFVVLTTLITALLGIITPAFSRIFMDRLLTGENPEWFLPFIFALGGISVIQLIVEWIKAVYSLKINGQLSAVGSTDYMWKVLRMPME
;
A
#
# COMPACT_ATOMS: atom_id res chain seq x y z
N TRP A 1 2.96 -15.74 1.68
CA TRP A 1 2.62 -14.45 2.29
C TRP A 1 1.10 -14.33 2.46
N ILE A 2 0.64 -13.92 3.63
CA ILE A 2 -0.78 -13.74 3.96
C ILE A 2 -0.96 -12.32 4.51
N PRO A 3 -2.00 -11.58 4.12
CA PRO A 3 -2.28 -10.25 4.68
C PRO A 3 -2.47 -10.32 6.20
N LEU A 4 -1.92 -9.34 6.93
CA LEU A 4 -2.02 -9.30 8.40
C LEU A 4 -3.48 -9.28 8.88
N GLU A 5 -4.35 -8.54 8.19
CA GLU A 5 -5.78 -8.49 8.51
C GLU A 5 -6.44 -9.86 8.43
N GLN A 6 -6.05 -10.69 7.47
CA GLN A 6 -6.56 -12.05 7.33
C GLN A 6 -6.04 -12.95 8.45
N VAL A 7 -4.73 -12.89 8.76
CA VAL A 7 -4.14 -13.66 9.87
C VAL A 7 -4.80 -13.27 11.20
N ARG A 8 -5.05 -11.99 11.43
CA ARG A 8 -5.76 -11.52 12.65
C ARG A 8 -7.18 -12.10 12.74
N ALA A 9 -7.93 -12.09 11.64
CA ALA A 9 -9.28 -12.65 11.59
C ALA A 9 -9.26 -14.16 11.84
N ASP A 10 -8.36 -14.89 11.18
CA ASP A 10 -8.27 -16.34 11.27
C ASP A 10 -7.75 -16.81 12.64
N CYS A 11 -6.90 -16.01 13.30
CA CYS A 11 -6.49 -16.23 14.69
C CYS A 11 -7.56 -15.79 15.72
N GLY A 12 -8.72 -15.27 15.28
CA GLY A 12 -9.77 -14.82 16.17
C GLY A 12 -9.30 -13.74 17.13
N VAL A 13 -8.45 -12.82 16.69
CA VAL A 13 -7.94 -11.74 17.54
C VAL A 13 -9.08 -10.82 17.91
N SER A 14 -9.41 -10.79 19.19
CA SER A 14 -10.38 -9.88 19.81
C SER A 14 -9.68 -8.74 20.55
N ARG A 15 -10.44 -7.92 21.25
CA ARG A 15 -9.91 -6.89 22.17
C ARG A 15 -8.93 -7.47 23.20
N ASP A 16 -9.15 -8.70 23.64
CA ASP A 16 -8.34 -9.38 24.66
C ASP A 16 -7.18 -10.20 24.02
N GLY A 17 -6.93 -10.01 22.73
CA GLY A 17 -5.89 -10.73 22.00
C GLY A 17 -6.35 -12.06 21.40
N SER A 18 -5.40 -12.98 21.19
CA SER A 18 -5.65 -14.34 20.72
C SER A 18 -5.03 -15.35 21.68
N ASN A 19 -5.56 -16.57 21.68
CA ASN A 19 -5.02 -17.67 22.47
C ASN A 19 -4.18 -18.63 21.61
N ALA A 20 -3.32 -19.42 22.27
CA ALA A 20 -2.45 -20.40 21.60
C ALA A 20 -3.21 -21.38 20.70
N LYS A 21 -4.41 -21.82 21.11
CA LYS A 21 -5.24 -22.74 20.31
C LYS A 21 -5.66 -22.13 18.99
N ASN A 22 -6.09 -20.88 18.98
CA ASN A 22 -6.52 -20.19 17.78
C ASN A 22 -5.34 -19.95 16.80
N ILE A 23 -4.16 -19.60 17.33
CA ILE A 23 -2.93 -19.47 16.54
C ILE A 23 -2.58 -20.79 15.84
N LEU A 24 -2.65 -21.91 16.57
CA LEU A 24 -2.37 -23.24 16.00
C LEU A 24 -3.42 -23.66 14.95
N ILE A 25 -4.70 -23.34 15.16
CA ILE A 25 -5.77 -23.64 14.20
C ILE A 25 -5.55 -22.82 12.91
N ALA A 26 -5.30 -21.53 13.04
CA ALA A 26 -5.03 -20.65 11.89
C ALA A 26 -3.78 -21.11 11.12
N ALA A 27 -2.69 -21.46 11.80
CA ALA A 27 -1.50 -21.97 11.14
C ALA A 27 -1.76 -23.27 10.35
N ARG A 28 -2.55 -24.18 10.91
CA ARG A 28 -2.92 -25.42 10.24
C ARG A 28 -3.79 -25.19 9.00
N SER A 29 -4.68 -24.19 9.02
CA SER A 29 -5.49 -23.84 7.84
C SER A 29 -4.65 -23.32 6.67
N TYR A 30 -3.42 -22.88 6.93
CA TYR A 30 -2.44 -22.46 5.93
C TYR A 30 -1.49 -23.58 5.46
N GLY A 31 -1.80 -24.85 5.81
CA GLY A 31 -0.96 -25.99 5.44
C GLY A 31 0.32 -26.12 6.28
N VAL A 32 0.37 -25.48 7.46
CA VAL A 32 1.50 -25.56 8.38
C VAL A 32 1.21 -26.59 9.47
N ALA A 33 2.12 -27.52 9.68
CA ALA A 33 2.07 -28.44 10.83
C ALA A 33 2.45 -27.66 12.09
N ALA A 34 1.42 -27.26 12.87
CA ALA A 34 1.58 -26.45 14.07
C ALA A 34 1.22 -27.26 15.31
N LYS A 35 2.13 -27.29 16.29
CA LYS A 35 1.95 -28.01 17.56
C LYS A 35 2.40 -27.14 18.74
N GLY A 36 1.67 -27.25 19.85
CA GLY A 36 2.06 -26.68 21.13
C GLY A 36 2.79 -27.68 21.99
N TYR A 37 3.87 -27.25 22.63
CA TYR A 37 4.67 -28.06 23.53
C TYR A 37 4.87 -27.35 24.86
N ARG A 38 5.21 -28.11 25.87
CA ARG A 38 5.64 -27.59 27.15
C ARG A 38 7.06 -28.05 27.42
N TYR A 39 7.97 -27.12 27.60
CA TYR A 39 9.38 -27.35 27.87
C TYR A 39 9.88 -26.46 29.00
N GLU A 40 10.86 -26.98 29.75
CA GLU A 40 11.77 -26.17 30.55
C GLU A 40 12.79 -25.47 29.62
N PRO A 41 13.42 -24.35 30.01
CA PRO A 41 14.35 -23.62 29.15
C PRO A 41 15.45 -24.43 28.50
N GLU A 42 16.07 -25.37 29.23
CA GLU A 42 17.11 -26.26 28.72
C GLU A 42 16.54 -27.23 27.68
N GLY A 43 15.40 -27.84 27.97
CA GLY A 43 14.71 -28.74 27.05
C GLY A 43 14.26 -28.02 25.75
N LEU A 44 13.86 -26.76 25.85
CA LEU A 44 13.54 -25.95 24.68
C LEU A 44 14.79 -25.64 23.85
N LYS A 45 15.92 -25.39 24.49
CA LYS A 45 17.19 -25.13 23.81
C LYS A 45 17.70 -26.35 23.04
N GLU A 46 17.50 -27.54 23.56
CA GLU A 46 17.96 -28.82 22.96
C GLU A 46 17.00 -29.33 21.86
N ASN A 47 15.69 -29.26 22.11
CA ASN A 47 14.68 -29.91 21.28
C ASN A 47 13.82 -28.91 20.49
N GLY A 48 14.03 -27.59 20.70
CA GLY A 48 13.27 -26.53 20.03
C GLY A 48 13.60 -26.43 18.56
N LYS A 49 12.58 -26.18 17.73
CA LYS A 49 12.73 -25.79 16.34
C LYS A 49 12.46 -24.30 16.22
N PHE A 50 13.44 -23.58 15.74
CA PHE A 50 13.41 -22.12 15.68
C PHE A 50 13.24 -21.61 14.23
N PRO A 51 12.55 -20.48 14.02
CA PRO A 51 11.85 -19.67 15.03
C PRO A 51 10.57 -20.34 15.56
N CYS A 52 10.23 -20.07 16.83
CA CYS A 52 9.01 -20.55 17.46
C CYS A 52 8.32 -19.42 18.24
N ILE A 53 7.01 -19.54 18.48
CA ILE A 53 6.28 -18.59 19.31
C ILE A 53 6.28 -19.12 20.74
N ILE A 54 6.63 -18.28 21.70
CA ILE A 54 6.63 -18.62 23.12
C ILE A 54 5.68 -17.72 23.90
N HIS A 55 5.11 -18.26 25.00
CA HIS A 55 4.31 -17.49 25.92
C HIS A 55 5.22 -16.85 26.97
N TRP A 56 5.11 -15.53 27.11
CA TRP A 56 6.04 -14.68 27.84
C TRP A 56 5.32 -13.88 28.94
N ASN A 57 5.90 -13.82 30.11
CA ASN A 57 5.37 -13.08 31.26
C ASN A 57 3.89 -13.33 31.58
N PHE A 58 3.37 -14.53 31.26
CA PHE A 58 1.97 -14.94 31.48
C PHE A 58 0.87 -14.14 30.78
N ASN A 59 1.22 -13.17 29.93
CA ASN A 59 0.23 -12.30 29.29
C ASN A 59 0.54 -11.98 27.81
N HIS A 60 1.64 -12.51 27.25
CA HIS A 60 2.16 -12.05 25.99
C HIS A 60 2.76 -13.20 25.17
N PHE A 61 2.70 -13.09 23.83
CA PHE A 61 3.36 -14.00 22.92
C PHE A 61 4.49 -13.27 22.20
N VAL A 62 5.67 -13.86 22.19
CA VAL A 62 6.84 -13.35 21.46
C VAL A 62 7.44 -14.44 20.59
N VAL A 63 8.14 -14.08 19.55
CA VAL A 63 8.88 -15.03 18.70
C VAL A 63 10.28 -15.21 19.30
N LEU A 64 10.65 -16.48 19.53
CA LEU A 64 12.00 -16.87 19.89
C LEU A 64 12.73 -17.29 18.62
N ASP A 65 13.72 -16.50 18.21
CA ASP A 65 14.54 -16.78 17.04
C ASP A 65 15.60 -17.85 17.30
N GLY A 66 15.92 -18.09 18.56
CA GLY A 66 16.87 -19.10 19.00
C GLY A 66 17.76 -18.67 20.14
N PHE A 67 18.78 -19.48 20.43
CA PHE A 67 19.76 -19.24 21.49
C PHE A 67 21.16 -19.10 20.88
N LYS A 68 21.94 -18.17 21.41
CA LYS A 68 23.35 -18.03 21.06
C LYS A 68 24.18 -17.76 22.32
N GLY A 69 25.03 -18.73 22.69
CA GLY A 69 25.75 -18.69 23.95
C GLY A 69 24.80 -18.73 25.14
N SER A 70 24.91 -17.76 26.04
CA SER A 70 24.09 -17.59 27.23
C SER A 70 22.88 -16.65 27.03
N LYS A 71 22.49 -16.35 25.79
CA LYS A 71 21.41 -15.41 25.49
C LYS A 71 20.34 -16.04 24.60
N ALA A 72 19.07 -15.70 24.86
CA ALA A 72 17.94 -15.94 24.01
C ALA A 72 17.62 -14.69 23.16
N TYR A 73 17.34 -14.87 21.88
CA TYR A 73 17.00 -13.80 20.93
C TYR A 73 15.50 -13.79 20.70
N LEU A 74 14.90 -12.68 21.04
CA LEU A 74 13.44 -12.50 21.01
C LEU A 74 13.04 -11.40 20.02
N ASN A 75 11.96 -11.67 19.31
CA ASN A 75 11.29 -10.69 18.47
C ASN A 75 9.89 -10.43 19.05
N ASP A 76 9.73 -9.28 19.69
CA ASP A 76 8.51 -8.88 20.37
C ASP A 76 7.70 -7.94 19.48
N PRO A 77 6.43 -8.26 19.15
CA PRO A 77 5.59 -7.39 18.34
C PRO A 77 5.40 -5.97 18.91
N ALA A 78 5.50 -5.82 20.25
CA ALA A 78 5.36 -4.53 20.94
C ALA A 78 6.68 -3.74 21.07
N LYS A 79 7.81 -4.36 20.72
CA LYS A 79 9.15 -3.79 20.86
C LYS A 79 9.99 -4.12 19.62
N VAL A 80 11.19 -3.63 19.61
CA VAL A 80 12.22 -4.05 18.65
C VAL A 80 12.82 -5.40 19.08
N SER A 81 13.37 -6.18 18.14
CA SER A 81 14.11 -7.41 18.46
C SER A 81 15.20 -7.15 19.49
N TYR A 82 15.27 -7.98 20.51
CA TYR A 82 16.22 -7.86 21.61
C TYR A 82 16.73 -9.21 22.09
N SER A 83 17.76 -9.24 22.90
CA SER A 83 18.28 -10.45 23.52
C SER A 83 18.24 -10.36 25.04
N VAL A 84 17.95 -11.48 25.68
CA VAL A 84 17.93 -11.61 27.14
C VAL A 84 18.89 -12.68 27.61
N PRO A 85 19.54 -12.51 28.78
CA PRO A 85 20.30 -13.58 29.44
C PRO A 85 19.37 -14.75 29.83
N MET A 86 19.94 -15.96 29.96
CA MET A 86 19.16 -17.14 30.34
C MET A 86 18.44 -17.01 31.68
N GLU A 87 19.01 -16.28 32.64
CA GLU A 87 18.37 -16.03 33.94
C GLU A 87 17.06 -15.25 33.83
N ILE A 88 16.99 -14.26 32.89
CA ILE A 88 15.77 -13.50 32.62
C ILE A 88 14.82 -14.32 31.79
N PHE A 89 15.34 -15.11 30.85
CA PHE A 89 14.56 -16.03 30.03
C PHE A 89 13.80 -17.02 30.90
N ASP A 90 14.49 -17.68 31.83
CA ASP A 90 13.92 -18.66 32.76
C ASP A 90 12.77 -18.08 33.61
N LYS A 91 12.94 -16.86 34.11
CA LYS A 91 11.92 -16.18 34.93
C LYS A 91 10.68 -15.75 34.14
N SER A 92 10.83 -15.49 32.85
CA SER A 92 9.76 -14.89 32.01
C SER A 92 9.11 -15.91 31.10
N PHE A 93 9.79 -16.99 30.74
CA PHE A 93 9.24 -18.07 29.92
C PHE A 93 8.28 -18.93 30.74
N THR A 94 7.06 -19.10 30.25
CA THR A 94 6.02 -19.84 30.99
C THR A 94 6.01 -21.34 30.72
N GLY A 95 6.97 -21.84 29.96
CA GLY A 95 7.06 -23.24 29.55
C GLY A 95 6.28 -23.58 28.29
N ILE A 96 5.45 -22.68 27.75
CA ILE A 96 4.63 -22.95 26.58
C ILE A 96 5.32 -22.42 25.33
N CYS A 97 5.50 -23.30 24.32
CA CYS A 97 5.98 -22.91 23.00
C CYS A 97 5.13 -23.50 21.88
N LEU A 98 5.00 -22.78 20.79
CA LEU A 98 4.30 -23.19 19.58
C LEU A 98 5.33 -23.32 18.46
N MET A 99 5.44 -24.51 17.90
CA MET A 99 6.36 -24.82 16.81
C MET A 99 5.61 -25.02 15.51
N PHE A 100 6.23 -24.56 14.42
CA PHE A 100 5.65 -24.53 13.09
C PHE A 100 6.60 -25.18 12.09
N GLU A 101 6.07 -26.08 11.27
CA GLU A 101 6.81 -26.73 10.19
C GLU A 101 5.94 -26.80 8.94
N PRO A 102 6.50 -26.70 7.74
CA PRO A 102 5.72 -26.97 6.54
C PRO A 102 5.16 -28.39 6.61
N ALA A 103 3.86 -28.57 6.39
CA ALA A 103 3.28 -29.90 6.20
C ALA A 103 3.57 -30.41 4.78
N GLU A 104 3.37 -31.69 4.50
CA GLU A 104 3.53 -32.26 3.15
C GLU A 104 2.65 -31.57 2.10
N SER A 105 1.49 -31.05 2.53
CA SER A 105 0.55 -30.32 1.72
C SER A 105 0.80 -28.80 1.65
N PHE A 106 1.93 -28.32 2.20
CA PHE A 106 2.24 -26.90 2.23
C PHE A 106 2.67 -26.38 0.86
N GLU A 107 1.89 -25.49 0.28
CA GLU A 107 2.23 -24.80 -0.96
C GLU A 107 2.67 -23.35 -0.65
N PRO A 108 3.96 -23.02 -0.91
CA PRO A 108 4.42 -21.63 -0.78
C PRO A 108 3.66 -20.73 -1.75
N GLY A 109 3.06 -19.67 -1.25
CA GLY A 109 2.26 -18.78 -2.08
C GLY A 109 2.06 -17.40 -1.49
N GLY A 110 1.25 -16.62 -2.20
CA GLY A 110 0.94 -15.24 -1.83
C GLY A 110 2.06 -14.26 -2.14
N ALA A 111 1.67 -13.02 -2.36
CA ALA A 111 2.60 -11.91 -2.53
C ALA A 111 2.00 -10.62 -1.92
N PRO A 112 2.83 -9.71 -1.42
CA PRO A 112 2.36 -8.39 -0.99
C PRO A 112 1.64 -7.69 -2.14
N LYS A 113 0.49 -7.08 -1.86
CA LYS A 113 -0.22 -6.30 -2.87
C LYS A 113 0.62 -5.11 -3.30
N SER A 114 1.00 -5.07 -4.57
CA SER A 114 1.74 -3.94 -5.13
C SER A 114 0.85 -2.70 -5.19
N ILE A 115 1.45 -1.54 -4.88
CA ILE A 115 0.81 -0.22 -5.06
C ILE A 115 0.37 -0.03 -6.52
N LEU A 116 1.15 -0.54 -7.47
CA LEU A 116 0.83 -0.49 -8.90
C LEU A 116 -0.43 -1.29 -9.25
N THR A 117 -0.64 -2.45 -8.64
CA THR A 117 -1.85 -3.25 -8.83
C THR A 117 -3.08 -2.53 -8.30
N PHE A 118 -2.94 -1.88 -7.13
CA PHE A 118 -3.99 -1.06 -6.54
C PHE A 118 -4.32 0.16 -7.41
N ALA A 119 -3.29 0.88 -7.87
CA ALA A 119 -3.44 2.02 -8.78
C ALA A 119 -4.11 1.59 -10.10
N LYS A 120 -3.67 0.48 -10.70
CA LYS A 120 -4.23 -0.05 -11.96
C LYS A 120 -5.72 -0.38 -11.84
N LYS A 121 -6.15 -0.94 -10.71
CA LYS A 121 -7.58 -1.22 -10.48
C LYS A 121 -8.41 0.07 -10.44
N ARG A 122 -7.95 1.09 -9.69
CA ARG A 122 -8.63 2.41 -9.60
C ARG A 122 -8.62 3.18 -10.93
N LEU A 123 -7.50 3.14 -11.64
CA LEU A 123 -7.38 3.78 -12.94
C LEU A 123 -8.26 3.14 -14.01
N LYS A 124 -8.53 1.83 -13.90
CA LYS A 124 -9.42 1.12 -14.84
C LYS A 124 -10.84 1.69 -14.85
N GLU A 125 -11.35 2.10 -13.68
CA GLU A 125 -12.69 2.68 -13.54
C GLU A 125 -12.76 4.13 -14.10
N ALA A 126 -11.64 4.86 -14.08
CA ALA A 126 -11.52 6.22 -14.60
C ALA A 126 -10.88 6.29 -16.00
N LYS A 127 -10.69 5.16 -16.68
CA LYS A 127 -9.92 5.06 -17.93
C LYS A 127 -10.39 6.05 -19.01
N THR A 128 -11.69 6.13 -19.27
CA THR A 128 -12.25 7.02 -20.29
C THR A 128 -11.96 8.48 -19.98
N ALA A 129 -12.15 8.89 -18.73
CA ALA A 129 -11.88 10.27 -18.30
C ALA A 129 -10.38 10.60 -18.35
N MET A 130 -9.51 9.66 -17.99
CA MET A 130 -8.05 9.82 -18.12
C MET A 130 -7.59 9.99 -19.55
N VAL A 131 -8.06 9.13 -20.46
CA VAL A 131 -7.74 9.25 -21.89
C VAL A 131 -8.17 10.62 -22.42
N PHE A 132 -9.35 11.09 -22.01
CA PHE A 132 -9.85 12.40 -22.40
C PHE A 132 -8.96 13.54 -21.88
N VAL A 133 -8.53 13.52 -20.61
CA VAL A 133 -7.60 14.50 -20.03
C VAL A 133 -6.25 14.49 -20.74
N VAL A 134 -5.72 13.31 -21.06
CA VAL A 134 -4.45 13.19 -21.79
C VAL A 134 -4.58 13.80 -23.20
N LEU A 135 -5.65 13.48 -23.94
CA LEU A 135 -5.87 14.02 -25.26
C LEU A 135 -6.05 15.54 -25.25
N THR A 136 -6.87 16.08 -24.34
CA THR A 136 -7.05 17.53 -24.22
C THR A 136 -5.75 18.23 -23.81
N THR A 137 -4.93 17.63 -22.94
CA THR A 137 -3.62 18.17 -22.58
C THR A 137 -2.67 18.20 -23.78
N LEU A 138 -2.67 17.15 -24.61
CA LEU A 138 -1.87 17.10 -25.83
C LEU A 138 -2.29 18.20 -26.82
N ILE A 139 -3.61 18.37 -27.02
CA ILE A 139 -4.15 19.44 -27.88
C ILE A 139 -3.74 20.81 -27.34
N THR A 140 -3.87 21.05 -26.03
CA THR A 140 -3.44 22.32 -25.41
C THR A 140 -1.95 22.57 -25.61
N ALA A 141 -1.13 21.54 -25.48
CA ALA A 141 0.32 21.66 -25.69
C ALA A 141 0.66 22.01 -27.16
N LEU A 142 -0.01 21.39 -28.11
CA LEU A 142 0.17 21.70 -29.53
C LEU A 142 -0.26 23.14 -29.87
N LEU A 143 -1.43 23.56 -29.36
CA LEU A 143 -1.90 24.93 -29.53
C LEU A 143 -0.97 25.94 -28.85
N GLY A 144 -0.36 25.58 -27.72
CA GLY A 144 0.63 26.39 -27.01
C GLY A 144 1.90 26.68 -27.80
N ILE A 145 2.27 25.81 -28.75
CA ILE A 145 3.42 26.06 -29.66
C ILE A 145 3.07 27.11 -30.73
N ILE A 146 1.80 27.16 -31.12
CA ILE A 146 1.33 28.09 -32.16
C ILE A 146 1.41 29.54 -31.69
N THR A 147 1.07 29.81 -30.42
CA THR A 147 1.02 31.17 -29.87
C THR A 147 2.36 31.91 -29.97
N PRO A 148 3.52 31.36 -29.58
CA PRO A 148 4.81 32.04 -29.79
C PRO A 148 5.17 32.24 -31.26
N ALA A 149 4.80 31.32 -32.16
CA ALA A 149 5.01 31.48 -33.59
C ALA A 149 4.24 32.66 -34.16
N PHE A 150 2.97 32.80 -33.75
CA PHE A 150 2.14 33.96 -34.12
C PHE A 150 2.71 35.26 -33.56
N SER A 151 3.16 35.31 -32.31
CA SER A 151 3.81 36.46 -31.72
C SER A 151 5.04 36.89 -32.49
N ARG A 152 5.86 35.94 -32.94
CA ARG A 152 7.04 36.23 -33.77
C ARG A 152 6.66 36.84 -35.13
N ILE A 153 5.69 36.27 -35.83
CA ILE A 153 5.20 36.78 -37.10
C ILE A 153 4.63 38.20 -36.93
N PHE A 154 3.93 38.44 -35.83
CA PHE A 154 3.42 39.79 -35.50
C PHE A 154 4.55 40.80 -35.36
N MET A 155 5.58 40.47 -34.57
CA MET A 155 6.73 41.37 -34.34
C MET A 155 7.54 41.61 -35.60
N ASP A 156 7.82 40.54 -36.36
CA ASP A 156 8.76 40.59 -37.49
C ASP A 156 8.14 41.17 -38.76
N ARG A 157 6.83 41.03 -38.99
CA ARG A 157 6.21 41.37 -40.27
C ARG A 157 5.08 42.41 -40.20
N LEU A 158 4.27 42.41 -39.11
CA LEU A 158 3.19 43.37 -39.00
C LEU A 158 3.62 44.69 -38.36
N LEU A 159 4.48 44.63 -37.31
CA LEU A 159 4.98 45.85 -36.66
C LEU A 159 5.96 46.64 -37.54
N THR A 160 6.69 45.95 -38.41
CA THR A 160 7.63 46.54 -39.38
C THR A 160 6.90 47.19 -40.57
N GLY A 161 5.59 46.98 -40.71
CA GLY A 161 4.79 47.61 -41.77
C GLY A 161 4.97 46.97 -43.16
N GLU A 162 5.62 45.79 -43.25
CA GLU A 162 5.83 45.12 -44.53
C GLU A 162 4.51 44.65 -45.19
N ASN A 163 3.50 44.26 -44.38
CA ASN A 163 2.22 43.76 -44.88
C ASN A 163 1.03 44.26 -44.06
N PRO A 164 0.60 45.50 -44.17
CA PRO A 164 -0.48 46.06 -43.37
C PRO A 164 -1.85 45.40 -43.62
N GLU A 165 -2.04 44.80 -44.81
CA GLU A 165 -3.26 44.07 -45.17
C GLU A 165 -3.49 42.79 -44.38
N TRP A 166 -2.44 42.24 -43.80
CA TRP A 166 -2.50 40.99 -42.99
C TRP A 166 -2.92 41.23 -41.55
N PHE A 167 -3.05 42.50 -41.11
CA PHE A 167 -3.37 42.84 -39.73
C PHE A 167 -4.73 42.29 -39.29
N LEU A 168 -5.78 42.52 -40.04
CA LEU A 168 -7.13 42.05 -39.72
C LEU A 168 -7.24 40.50 -39.76
N PRO A 169 -6.82 39.81 -40.82
CA PRO A 169 -6.82 38.35 -40.82
C PRO A 169 -6.01 37.73 -39.69
N PHE A 170 -4.88 38.37 -39.32
CA PHE A 170 -4.04 37.89 -38.23
C PHE A 170 -4.73 37.97 -36.86
N ILE A 171 -5.40 39.12 -36.56
CA ILE A 171 -6.15 39.31 -35.33
C ILE A 171 -7.31 38.30 -35.24
N PHE A 172 -8.04 38.05 -36.32
CA PHE A 172 -9.10 37.06 -36.35
C PHE A 172 -8.56 35.64 -36.15
N ALA A 173 -7.42 35.28 -36.74
CA ALA A 173 -6.79 34.00 -36.53
C ALA A 173 -6.32 33.80 -35.07
N LEU A 174 -5.69 34.82 -34.49
CA LEU A 174 -5.23 34.81 -33.10
C LEU A 174 -6.42 34.73 -32.12
N GLY A 175 -7.48 35.51 -32.38
CA GLY A 175 -8.72 35.45 -31.62
C GLY A 175 -9.39 34.08 -31.69
N GLY A 176 -9.46 33.50 -32.90
CA GLY A 176 -10.00 32.14 -33.11
C GLY A 176 -9.21 31.05 -32.33
N ILE A 177 -7.90 31.10 -32.40
CA ILE A 177 -7.02 30.16 -31.62
C ILE A 177 -7.25 30.33 -30.12
N SER A 178 -7.35 31.58 -29.64
CA SER A 178 -7.60 31.88 -28.22
C SER A 178 -8.95 31.35 -27.76
N VAL A 179 -10.00 31.47 -28.55
CA VAL A 179 -11.33 30.88 -28.24
C VAL A 179 -11.27 29.35 -28.20
N ILE A 180 -10.60 28.74 -29.15
CA ILE A 180 -10.41 27.28 -29.15
C ILE A 180 -9.65 26.84 -27.89
N GLN A 181 -8.58 27.53 -27.50
CA GLN A 181 -7.83 27.24 -26.28
C GLN A 181 -8.74 27.36 -25.05
N LEU A 182 -9.53 28.39 -24.90
CA LEU A 182 -10.48 28.57 -23.81
C LEU A 182 -11.49 27.39 -23.72
N ILE A 183 -12.04 26.99 -24.86
CA ILE A 183 -13.00 25.85 -24.91
C ILE A 183 -12.30 24.54 -24.45
N VAL A 184 -11.11 24.27 -24.97
CA VAL A 184 -10.36 23.06 -24.63
C VAL A 184 -9.98 23.06 -23.14
N GLU A 185 -9.53 24.19 -22.60
CA GLU A 185 -9.21 24.33 -21.18
C GLU A 185 -10.45 24.19 -20.28
N TRP A 186 -11.58 24.74 -20.67
CA TRP A 186 -12.84 24.58 -19.95
C TRP A 186 -13.28 23.11 -19.90
N ILE A 187 -13.25 22.43 -21.03
CA ILE A 187 -13.59 20.99 -21.12
C ILE A 187 -12.63 20.17 -20.23
N LYS A 188 -11.31 20.43 -20.30
CA LYS A 188 -10.31 19.78 -19.47
C LYS A 188 -10.59 20.00 -17.97
N ALA A 189 -10.92 21.22 -17.56
CA ALA A 189 -11.24 21.54 -16.17
C ALA A 189 -12.45 20.75 -15.67
N VAL A 190 -13.54 20.68 -16.45
CA VAL A 190 -14.76 19.91 -16.10
C VAL A 190 -14.46 18.44 -15.91
N TYR A 191 -13.72 17.82 -16.83
CA TYR A 191 -13.36 16.40 -16.71
C TYR A 191 -12.37 16.13 -15.59
N SER A 192 -11.42 17.02 -15.34
CA SER A 192 -10.50 16.92 -14.21
C SER A 192 -11.23 16.97 -12.87
N LEU A 193 -12.21 17.88 -12.72
CA LEU A 193 -13.07 17.93 -11.53
C LEU A 193 -13.88 16.67 -11.35
N LYS A 194 -14.43 16.10 -12.43
CA LYS A 194 -15.17 14.84 -12.39
C LYS A 194 -14.29 13.67 -11.93
N ILE A 195 -13.07 13.58 -12.43
CA ILE A 195 -12.10 12.54 -12.01
C ILE A 195 -11.77 12.70 -10.54
N ASN A 196 -11.40 13.92 -10.12
CA ASN A 196 -11.05 14.19 -8.73
C ASN A 196 -12.21 13.88 -7.78
N GLY A 197 -13.44 14.24 -8.14
CA GLY A 197 -14.63 13.92 -7.36
C GLY A 197 -14.88 12.42 -7.23
N GLN A 198 -14.78 11.67 -8.31
CA GLN A 198 -14.94 10.22 -8.29
C GLN A 198 -13.85 9.53 -7.46
N LEU A 199 -12.58 9.89 -7.66
CA LEU A 199 -11.46 9.30 -6.91
C LEU A 199 -11.53 9.64 -5.43
N SER A 200 -11.94 10.86 -5.08
CA SER A 200 -12.10 11.29 -3.70
C SER A 200 -13.25 10.55 -3.02
N ALA A 201 -14.42 10.46 -3.66
CA ALA A 201 -15.59 9.77 -3.10
C ALA A 201 -15.31 8.29 -2.85
N VAL A 202 -14.77 7.57 -3.86
CA VAL A 202 -14.42 6.15 -3.72
C VAL A 202 -13.31 5.97 -2.69
N GLY A 203 -12.30 6.85 -2.69
CA GLY A 203 -11.20 6.79 -1.72
C GLY A 203 -11.66 6.99 -0.29
N SER A 204 -12.51 7.98 -0.04
CA SER A 204 -13.05 8.26 1.30
C SER A 204 -13.95 7.13 1.80
N THR A 205 -14.79 6.57 0.93
CA THR A 205 -15.67 5.45 1.30
C THR A 205 -14.87 4.20 1.65
N ASP A 206 -13.89 3.82 0.83
CA ASP A 206 -13.00 2.68 1.10
C ASP A 206 -12.20 2.87 2.39
N TYR A 207 -11.72 4.10 2.64
CA TYR A 207 -10.98 4.43 3.85
C TYR A 207 -11.86 4.29 5.09
N MET A 208 -13.03 4.93 5.10
CA MET A 208 -13.98 4.83 6.22
C MET A 208 -14.40 3.39 6.48
N TRP A 209 -14.68 2.62 5.43
CA TRP A 209 -15.04 1.22 5.56
C TRP A 209 -13.93 0.37 6.21
N LYS A 210 -12.66 0.65 5.89
CA LYS A 210 -11.51 -0.01 6.52
C LYS A 210 -11.32 0.43 7.96
N VAL A 211 -11.43 1.73 8.25
CA VAL A 211 -11.30 2.26 9.61
C VAL A 211 -12.36 1.68 10.54
N LEU A 212 -13.62 1.62 10.10
CA LEU A 212 -14.71 1.05 10.90
C LEU A 212 -14.55 -0.45 11.18
N ARG A 213 -13.74 -1.16 10.41
CA ARG A 213 -13.44 -2.58 10.60
C ARG A 213 -12.13 -2.86 11.32
N MET A 214 -11.35 -1.82 11.60
CA MET A 214 -10.16 -2.02 12.43
C MET A 214 -10.59 -2.27 13.87
N PRO A 215 -10.03 -3.31 14.53
CA PRO A 215 -10.27 -3.50 15.96
C PRO A 215 -9.73 -2.27 16.69
N MET A 216 -10.56 -1.69 17.56
CA MET A 216 -10.11 -0.65 18.47
C MET A 216 -9.21 -1.30 19.51
N GLU A 217 -7.95 -0.89 19.57
CA GLU A 217 -7.04 -1.19 20.68
C GLU A 217 -7.36 -0.31 21.86
#